data_cdf45d9debeae6148774186bde022b04
#
_entry.id   cdf45d9debeae6148774186bde022b04
#
_cell.length_a   1.000
_cell.length_b   1.000
_cell.length_c   1.000
_cell.angle_alpha   90.00
_cell.angle_beta   90.00
_cell.angle_gamma   90.00
#
_symmetry.space_group_name_H-M   'P 1'
#
loop_
_entity.id
_entity.type
_entity.pdbx_description
1 polymer ?
#
loop_
_entity_poly.entity_id
_entity_poly.type
_entity_poly.pdbx_seq_one_letter_code
_entity_poly.pdbx_strand_id
1 'polypeptide(L)'
;MTTVVAVDGSALGNPGPAGWAWYVDENCWAAGGWPSSSNNRGELTALLELLKATAPTNEELHVLADSQYVINSVTKWIAGWKANGWRKADKKPVVNVDLMQAIDKAITGRKVSFEWVRGHSGHPLNEAADDKARAAAKAYQHHSSVESGPGWTRGENKGTTTTAPGSAQGSKSASKAASQPNKKEHAKTSASVSGEVKTMSSQQKIVNAQQSISALYQQIAQTQREIASEQQKIVAAQQSIAVIQKNLTAAQQSVVAIHKKATDAQQSIVTIQQKIAAAQQKIAKIQQKIASAQQTVTSAQQEILSTNR
;
A
#
# COMPACT_ATOMS: atom_id res chain seq x y z
N MET A 1 24.26 -14.90 -2.99
CA MET A 1 22.95 -15.41 -3.49
C MET A 1 21.97 -14.26 -3.48
N THR A 2 21.14 -14.12 -4.48
CA THR A 2 20.08 -13.09 -4.52
C THR A 2 18.86 -13.59 -3.74
N THR A 3 18.40 -12.84 -2.77
CA THR A 3 17.18 -13.19 -2.01
C THR A 3 15.95 -12.52 -2.63
N VAL A 4 14.93 -13.32 -2.96
CA VAL A 4 13.66 -12.84 -3.49
C VAL A 4 12.73 -12.48 -2.33
N VAL A 5 12.17 -11.27 -2.34
CA VAL A 5 11.31 -10.73 -1.28
C VAL A 5 10.13 -10.01 -1.88
N ALA A 6 8.92 -10.28 -1.42
CA ALA A 6 7.76 -9.46 -1.77
C ALA A 6 7.55 -8.35 -0.73
N VAL A 7 7.10 -7.17 -1.20
CA VAL A 7 6.72 -6.03 -0.36
C VAL A 7 5.32 -5.58 -0.73
N ASP A 8 4.51 -5.25 0.26
CA ASP A 8 3.16 -4.77 0.04
C ASP A 8 2.67 -3.83 1.15
N GLY A 9 1.66 -3.03 0.82
CA GLY A 9 0.96 -2.13 1.73
C GLY A 9 -0.54 -2.25 1.57
N SER A 10 -1.28 -2.20 2.67
CA SER A 10 -2.73 -2.29 2.66
C SER A 10 -3.33 -1.17 3.50
N ALA A 11 -4.37 -0.52 3.00
CA ALA A 11 -5.13 0.49 3.75
C ALA A 11 -6.63 0.21 3.67
N LEU A 12 -7.28 0.14 4.83
CA LEU A 12 -8.73 -0.02 4.95
C LEU A 12 -9.41 1.36 4.90
N GLY A 13 -9.32 2.00 3.74
CA GLY A 13 -9.64 3.41 3.50
C GLY A 13 -8.38 4.20 3.18
N ASN A 14 -8.54 5.36 2.51
CA ASN A 14 -7.38 6.14 2.07
C ASN A 14 -7.59 7.65 2.30
N PRO A 15 -7.22 8.20 3.48
CA PRO A 15 -6.54 7.53 4.60
C PRO A 15 -7.45 6.64 5.46
N GLY A 16 -6.85 5.65 6.14
CA GLY A 16 -7.53 4.73 7.05
C GLY A 16 -6.54 3.83 7.80
N PRO A 17 -7.01 2.89 8.63
CA PRO A 17 -6.15 1.89 9.23
C PRO A 17 -5.33 1.21 8.15
N ALA A 18 -4.02 1.21 8.31
CA ALA A 18 -3.10 0.78 7.26
C ALA A 18 -2.00 -0.11 7.82
N GLY A 19 -1.56 -1.05 6.99
CA GLY A 19 -0.47 -1.96 7.29
C GLY A 19 0.57 -1.98 6.17
N TRP A 20 1.71 -2.52 6.48
CA TRP A 20 2.81 -2.82 5.58
C TRP A 20 3.39 -4.20 5.89
N ALA A 21 3.92 -4.88 4.92
CA ALA A 21 4.67 -6.11 5.13
C ALA A 21 5.74 -6.33 4.06
N TRP A 22 6.79 -7.03 4.44
CA TRP A 22 7.69 -7.71 3.52
C TRP A 22 7.75 -9.19 3.88
N TYR A 23 7.90 -10.05 2.87
CA TYR A 23 7.79 -11.49 3.03
C TYR A 23 8.77 -12.25 2.13
N VAL A 24 9.51 -13.17 2.72
CA VAL A 24 10.40 -14.12 2.05
C VAL A 24 9.85 -15.54 2.18
N ASP A 25 9.58 -15.95 3.42
CA ASP A 25 8.95 -17.22 3.81
C ASP A 25 8.36 -17.12 5.22
N GLU A 26 7.71 -18.19 5.71
CA GLU A 26 7.04 -18.21 7.02
C GLU A 26 7.97 -17.91 8.22
N ASN A 27 9.28 -18.08 8.06
CA ASN A 27 10.27 -17.83 9.10
C ASN A 27 11.06 -16.53 8.87
N CYS A 28 10.74 -15.77 7.81
CA CYS A 28 11.47 -14.56 7.42
C CYS A 28 10.53 -13.53 6.80
N TRP A 29 9.87 -12.75 7.65
CA TRP A 29 8.94 -11.70 7.26
C TRP A 29 8.77 -10.70 8.39
N ALA A 30 8.27 -9.51 8.07
CA ALA A 30 7.81 -8.57 9.09
C ALA A 30 6.63 -7.75 8.59
N ALA A 31 5.79 -7.32 9.52
CA ALA A 31 4.64 -6.45 9.27
C ALA A 31 4.47 -5.44 10.42
N GLY A 32 3.79 -4.36 10.08
CA GLY A 32 3.42 -3.31 11.02
C GLY A 32 2.38 -2.38 10.39
N GLY A 33 2.06 -1.28 11.06
CA GLY A 33 1.04 -0.39 10.50
C GLY A 33 0.74 0.82 11.37
N TRP A 34 -0.41 1.44 11.09
CA TRP A 34 -0.88 2.66 11.77
C TRP A 34 -2.40 2.70 11.85
N PRO A 35 -2.96 3.47 12.82
CA PRO A 35 -4.39 3.71 12.91
C PRO A 35 -4.95 4.46 11.71
N SER A 36 -4.13 5.28 11.04
CA SER A 36 -4.50 6.02 9.85
C SER A 36 -3.30 6.31 8.97
N SER A 37 -3.34 5.84 7.73
CA SER A 37 -2.32 6.10 6.71
C SER A 37 -2.89 5.86 5.31
N SER A 38 -2.07 6.00 4.27
CA SER A 38 -2.43 5.71 2.89
C SER A 38 -1.80 4.41 2.40
N ASN A 39 -2.38 3.79 1.37
CA ASN A 39 -1.83 2.60 0.74
C ASN A 39 -0.38 2.82 0.28
N ASN A 40 -0.13 3.87 -0.50
CA ASN A 40 1.21 4.20 -0.99
C ASN A 40 2.24 4.37 0.14
N ARG A 41 1.83 4.88 1.31
CA ARG A 41 2.71 4.99 2.46
C ARG A 41 3.02 3.62 3.06
N GLY A 42 2.04 2.70 3.06
CA GLY A 42 2.23 1.31 3.46
C GLY A 42 3.28 0.63 2.58
N GLU A 43 3.09 0.66 1.26
CA GLU A 43 4.00 0.07 0.27
C GLU A 43 5.44 0.61 0.36
N LEU A 44 5.60 1.93 0.46
CA LEU A 44 6.92 2.54 0.64
C LEU A 44 7.58 2.14 1.96
N THR A 45 6.77 2.01 3.03
CA THR A 45 7.30 1.59 4.33
C THR A 45 7.71 0.12 4.33
N ALA A 46 6.95 -0.76 3.66
CA ALA A 46 7.33 -2.16 3.48
C ALA A 46 8.75 -2.27 2.87
N LEU A 47 9.01 -1.54 1.80
CA LEU A 47 10.33 -1.48 1.18
C LEU A 47 11.39 -0.89 2.13
N LEU A 48 11.10 0.21 2.81
CA LEU A 48 12.05 0.83 3.72
C LEU A 48 12.43 -0.09 4.88
N GLU A 49 11.45 -0.75 5.50
CA GLU A 49 11.68 -1.67 6.62
C GLU A 49 12.45 -2.93 6.17
N LEU A 50 12.19 -3.45 4.95
CA LEU A 50 13.01 -4.49 4.34
C LEU A 50 14.48 -4.03 4.20
N LEU A 51 14.70 -2.84 3.64
CA LEU A 51 16.05 -2.30 3.44
C LEU A 51 16.78 -2.11 4.78
N LYS A 52 16.09 -1.69 5.83
CA LYS A 52 16.65 -1.57 7.19
C LYS A 52 16.98 -2.94 7.78
N ALA A 53 16.07 -3.90 7.68
CA ALA A 53 16.25 -5.25 8.22
C ALA A 53 17.45 -5.98 7.57
N THR A 54 17.70 -5.73 6.29
CA THR A 54 18.78 -6.35 5.52
C THR A 54 20.07 -5.53 5.47
N ALA A 55 20.09 -4.34 6.09
CA ALA A 55 21.29 -3.49 6.10
C ALA A 55 22.53 -4.15 6.71
N PRO A 56 22.43 -4.91 7.82
CA PRO A 56 23.60 -5.54 8.45
C PRO A 56 24.27 -6.61 7.58
N THR A 57 23.49 -7.33 6.78
CA THR A 57 23.97 -8.42 5.93
C THR A 57 24.36 -7.96 4.53
N ASN A 58 23.88 -6.78 4.11
CA ASN A 58 24.10 -6.20 2.77
C ASN A 58 23.80 -7.19 1.63
N GLU A 59 22.79 -8.03 1.80
CA GLU A 59 22.40 -9.04 0.82
C GLU A 59 21.92 -8.40 -0.49
N GLU A 60 22.15 -9.14 -1.58
CA GLU A 60 21.56 -8.80 -2.87
C GLU A 60 20.07 -9.17 -2.86
N LEU A 61 19.21 -8.19 -3.14
CA LEU A 61 17.76 -8.34 -3.07
C LEU A 61 17.12 -8.28 -4.44
N HIS A 62 16.15 -9.16 -4.68
CA HIS A 62 15.20 -9.08 -5.78
C HIS A 62 13.81 -8.84 -5.21
N VAL A 63 13.33 -7.60 -5.33
CA VAL A 63 12.10 -7.13 -4.69
C VAL A 63 10.94 -7.24 -5.65
N LEU A 64 9.94 -8.05 -5.27
CA LEU A 64 8.65 -8.15 -5.96
C LEU A 64 7.68 -7.14 -5.36
N ALA A 65 7.04 -6.34 -6.19
CA ALA A 65 6.01 -5.39 -5.78
C ALA A 65 4.96 -5.25 -6.87
N ASP A 66 3.69 -5.13 -6.47
CA ASP A 66 2.60 -4.82 -7.41
C ASP A 66 2.37 -3.32 -7.59
N SER A 67 3.02 -2.51 -6.76
CA SER A 67 2.98 -1.05 -6.85
C SER A 67 3.97 -0.50 -7.87
N GLN A 68 3.46 -0.14 -9.04
CA GLN A 68 4.25 0.61 -10.02
C GLN A 68 4.73 1.97 -9.46
N TYR A 69 3.98 2.55 -8.51
CA TYR A 69 4.39 3.80 -7.86
C TYR A 69 5.69 3.61 -7.08
N VAL A 70 5.80 2.56 -6.27
CA VAL A 70 7.03 2.25 -5.52
C VAL A 70 8.20 2.01 -6.46
N ILE A 71 8.04 1.10 -7.43
CA ILE A 71 9.10 0.73 -8.37
C ILE A 71 9.58 1.96 -9.15
N ASN A 72 8.66 2.72 -9.76
CA ASN A 72 9.03 3.91 -10.54
C ASN A 72 9.64 5.01 -9.68
N SER A 73 9.16 5.18 -8.44
CA SER A 73 9.74 6.15 -7.52
C SER A 73 11.22 5.87 -7.28
N VAL A 74 11.55 4.63 -6.95
CA VAL A 74 12.93 4.24 -6.59
C VAL A 74 13.83 4.14 -7.81
N THR A 75 13.34 3.56 -8.91
CA THR A 75 14.18 3.27 -10.08
C THR A 75 14.30 4.43 -11.07
N LYS A 76 13.31 5.34 -11.10
CA LYS A 76 13.23 6.40 -12.13
C LYS A 76 13.18 7.81 -11.59
N TRP A 77 12.43 8.05 -10.49
CA TRP A 77 12.08 9.42 -10.12
C TRP A 77 12.92 10.01 -9.00
N ILE A 78 13.42 9.21 -8.05
CA ILE A 78 14.19 9.69 -6.89
C ILE A 78 15.42 10.51 -7.34
N ALA A 79 16.15 10.08 -8.35
CA ALA A 79 17.33 10.80 -8.83
C ALA A 79 16.97 12.21 -9.29
N GLY A 80 15.90 12.37 -10.08
CA GLY A 80 15.41 13.66 -10.53
C GLY A 80 14.85 14.52 -9.39
N TRP A 81 14.11 13.92 -8.46
CA TRP A 81 13.59 14.66 -7.30
C TRP A 81 14.72 15.14 -6.38
N LYS A 82 15.71 14.31 -6.13
CA LYS A 82 16.90 14.67 -5.36
C LYS A 82 17.66 15.84 -5.98
N ALA A 83 17.89 15.82 -7.30
CA ALA A 83 18.53 16.92 -8.04
C ALA A 83 17.71 18.23 -7.98
N ASN A 84 16.38 18.14 -7.90
CA ASN A 84 15.46 19.28 -7.81
C ASN A 84 15.07 19.65 -6.36
N GLY A 85 15.84 19.25 -5.35
CA GLY A 85 15.57 19.57 -3.95
C GLY A 85 14.28 18.96 -3.43
N TRP A 86 13.96 17.74 -3.85
CA TRP A 86 12.78 16.96 -3.47
C TRP A 86 11.45 17.62 -3.86
N ARG A 87 11.46 18.25 -5.03
CA ARG A 87 10.28 18.91 -5.63
C ARG A 87 9.94 18.26 -6.97
N LYS A 88 8.63 18.21 -7.25
CA LYS A 88 8.11 17.81 -8.57
C LYS A 88 8.31 18.94 -9.61
N ALA A 89 8.07 18.64 -10.88
CA ALA A 89 8.15 19.61 -11.97
C ALA A 89 7.27 20.86 -11.74
N ASP A 90 6.13 20.70 -11.07
CA ASP A 90 5.23 21.78 -10.67
C ASP A 90 5.69 22.54 -9.40
N LYS A 91 6.93 22.33 -8.97
CA LYS A 91 7.57 22.91 -7.77
C LYS A 91 6.93 22.51 -6.43
N LYS A 92 5.89 21.67 -6.42
CA LYS A 92 5.29 21.16 -5.19
C LYS A 92 6.20 20.11 -4.55
N PRO A 93 6.14 19.93 -3.22
CA PRO A 93 6.87 18.87 -2.53
C PRO A 93 6.50 17.50 -3.09
N VAL A 94 7.46 16.59 -3.11
CA VAL A 94 7.21 15.17 -3.40
C VAL A 94 6.34 14.59 -2.29
N VAL A 95 5.32 13.82 -2.65
CA VAL A 95 4.47 13.12 -1.67
C VAL A 95 5.29 12.02 -0.98
N ASN A 96 5.11 11.84 0.32
CA ASN A 96 5.90 10.91 1.15
C ASN A 96 7.41 11.16 1.05
N VAL A 97 7.82 12.43 0.98
CA VAL A 97 9.22 12.82 0.81
C VAL A 97 10.12 12.26 1.91
N ASP A 98 9.62 12.15 3.13
CA ASP A 98 10.27 11.54 4.28
C ASP A 98 10.69 10.08 3.98
N LEU A 99 9.78 9.28 3.46
CA LEU A 99 10.04 7.90 3.07
C LEU A 99 10.95 7.81 1.84
N MET A 100 10.74 8.68 0.83
CA MET A 100 11.58 8.71 -0.36
C MET A 100 13.05 9.01 -0.03
N GLN A 101 13.30 9.96 0.85
CA GLN A 101 14.65 10.29 1.33
C GLN A 101 15.27 9.16 2.14
N ALA A 102 14.48 8.51 3.00
CA ALA A 102 14.95 7.39 3.79
C ALA A 102 15.29 6.17 2.92
N ILE A 103 14.46 5.88 1.91
CA ILE A 103 14.72 4.80 0.93
C ILE A 103 15.96 5.11 0.10
N ASP A 104 16.10 6.34 -0.43
CA ASP A 104 17.28 6.76 -1.20
C ASP A 104 18.58 6.52 -0.40
N LYS A 105 18.56 6.89 0.88
CA LYS A 105 19.70 6.65 1.77
C LYS A 105 19.95 5.15 2.02
N ALA A 106 18.87 4.38 2.25
CA ALA A 106 18.98 2.96 2.61
C ALA A 106 19.37 2.06 1.43
N ILE A 107 19.05 2.45 0.18
CA ILE A 107 19.35 1.66 -1.02
C ILE A 107 20.71 2.02 -1.64
N THR A 108 21.27 3.19 -1.31
CA THR A 108 22.52 3.66 -1.90
C THR A 108 23.66 2.66 -1.62
N GLY A 109 24.35 2.25 -2.69
CA GLY A 109 25.48 1.29 -2.62
C GLY A 109 25.07 -0.17 -2.47
N ARG A 110 23.78 -0.49 -2.51
CA ARG A 110 23.27 -1.86 -2.40
C ARG A 110 22.85 -2.43 -3.75
N LYS A 111 22.93 -3.74 -3.86
CA LYS A 111 22.43 -4.48 -5.03
C LYS A 111 20.97 -4.84 -4.78
N VAL A 112 20.07 -4.02 -5.29
CA VAL A 112 18.61 -4.22 -5.20
C VAL A 112 18.02 -4.11 -6.60
N SER A 113 17.34 -5.14 -7.03
CA SER A 113 16.57 -5.19 -8.26
C SER A 113 15.08 -5.26 -7.95
N PHE A 114 14.26 -4.79 -8.89
CA PHE A 114 12.81 -4.73 -8.72
C PHE A 114 12.13 -5.45 -9.88
N GLU A 115 11.10 -6.22 -9.55
CA GLU A 115 10.19 -6.82 -10.50
C GLU A 115 8.76 -6.43 -10.17
N TRP A 116 8.02 -5.99 -11.19
CA TRP A 116 6.60 -5.76 -11.05
C TRP A 116 5.85 -7.06 -11.19
N VAL A 117 5.03 -7.39 -10.21
CA VAL A 117 4.08 -8.50 -10.25
C VAL A 117 2.66 -7.95 -10.29
N ARG A 118 1.74 -8.68 -10.90
CA ARG A 118 0.34 -8.28 -10.89
C ARG A 118 -0.26 -8.63 -9.53
N GLY A 119 -0.80 -7.64 -8.83
CA GLY A 119 -1.53 -7.85 -7.57
C GLY A 119 -2.73 -8.78 -7.74
N HIS A 120 -3.03 -9.57 -6.74
CA HIS A 120 -4.15 -10.52 -6.68
C HIS A 120 -4.24 -11.46 -7.90
N SER A 121 -3.10 -11.93 -8.37
CA SER A 121 -3.00 -12.81 -9.54
C SER A 121 -2.45 -14.20 -9.22
N GLY A 122 -2.38 -14.56 -7.94
CA GLY A 122 -1.92 -15.86 -7.48
C GLY A 122 -0.39 -15.99 -7.35
N HIS A 123 0.37 -14.89 -7.35
CA HIS A 123 1.81 -14.95 -7.10
C HIS A 123 2.06 -15.21 -5.60
N PRO A 124 2.59 -16.38 -5.17
CA PRO A 124 2.55 -16.83 -3.77
C PRO A 124 3.19 -15.84 -2.79
N LEU A 125 4.36 -15.27 -3.14
CA LEU A 125 5.05 -14.33 -2.24
C LEU A 125 4.31 -12.99 -2.11
N ASN A 126 3.72 -12.51 -3.22
CA ASN A 126 2.97 -11.25 -3.19
C ASN A 126 1.66 -11.39 -2.41
N GLU A 127 0.94 -12.50 -2.60
CA GLU A 127 -0.28 -12.80 -1.84
C GLU A 127 0.03 -12.90 -0.33
N ALA A 128 1.15 -13.54 0.04
CA ALA A 128 1.57 -13.64 1.44
C ALA A 128 1.91 -12.25 2.04
N ALA A 129 2.58 -11.38 1.29
CA ALA A 129 2.87 -10.01 1.73
C ALA A 129 1.58 -9.18 1.88
N ASP A 130 0.64 -9.26 0.90
CA ASP A 130 -0.69 -8.61 0.99
C ASP A 130 -1.47 -9.09 2.21
N ASP A 131 -1.53 -10.39 2.45
CA ASP A 131 -2.24 -10.95 3.61
C ASP A 131 -1.66 -10.45 4.93
N LYS A 132 -0.33 -10.38 5.09
CA LYS A 132 0.33 -9.84 6.29
C LYS A 132 0.10 -8.34 6.44
N ALA A 133 0.20 -7.55 5.37
CA ALA A 133 -0.09 -6.12 5.38
C ALA A 133 -1.55 -5.84 5.73
N ARG A 134 -2.48 -6.59 5.15
CA ARG A 134 -3.91 -6.51 5.42
C ARG A 134 -4.26 -6.93 6.84
N ALA A 135 -3.63 -7.98 7.37
CA ALA A 135 -3.80 -8.41 8.76
C ALA A 135 -3.35 -7.31 9.73
N ALA A 136 -2.21 -6.65 9.46
CA ALA A 136 -1.74 -5.53 10.25
C ALA A 136 -2.72 -4.33 10.22
N ALA A 137 -3.26 -3.98 9.03
CA ALA A 137 -4.27 -2.94 8.91
C ALA A 137 -5.55 -3.26 9.70
N LYS A 138 -6.02 -4.51 9.65
CA LYS A 138 -7.18 -4.99 10.43
C LYS A 138 -6.91 -4.96 11.94
N ALA A 139 -5.70 -5.31 12.37
CA ALA A 139 -5.33 -5.24 13.78
C ALA A 139 -5.46 -3.80 14.32
N TYR A 140 -5.00 -2.81 13.57
CA TYR A 140 -5.22 -1.38 13.91
C TYR A 140 -6.68 -0.98 13.88
N GLN A 141 -7.48 -1.47 12.93
CA GLN A 141 -8.91 -1.22 12.87
C GLN A 141 -9.64 -1.74 14.13
N HIS A 142 -9.22 -2.90 14.61
CA HIS A 142 -9.83 -3.56 15.77
C HIS A 142 -9.14 -3.24 17.09
N HIS A 143 -8.15 -2.32 17.09
CA HIS A 143 -7.35 -1.97 18.28
C HIS A 143 -6.71 -3.20 18.95
N SER A 144 -6.33 -4.20 18.15
CA SER A 144 -5.63 -5.41 18.59
C SER A 144 -4.13 -5.34 18.31
N SER A 145 -3.36 -6.24 18.92
CA SER A 145 -1.92 -6.34 18.67
C SER A 145 -1.65 -6.79 17.23
N VAL A 146 -0.65 -6.16 16.60
CA VAL A 146 -0.17 -6.57 15.29
C VAL A 146 0.81 -7.71 15.43
N GLU A 147 0.67 -8.75 14.62
CA GLU A 147 1.68 -9.78 14.47
C GLU A 147 2.83 -9.22 13.63
N SER A 148 3.97 -8.92 14.29
CA SER A 148 5.10 -8.21 13.67
C SER A 148 6.01 -9.13 12.84
N GLY A 149 5.86 -10.46 12.97
CA GLY A 149 6.73 -11.45 12.33
C GLY A 149 8.07 -11.67 13.04
N PRO A 150 8.82 -12.69 12.59
CA PRO A 150 10.13 -13.04 13.15
C PRO A 150 11.24 -12.05 12.77
N GLY A 151 11.02 -11.20 11.77
CA GLY A 151 12.04 -10.33 11.22
C GLY A 151 12.96 -11.02 10.22
N TRP A 152 14.13 -10.41 9.93
CA TRP A 152 15.12 -10.97 9.02
C TRP A 152 15.94 -12.05 9.72
N THR A 153 15.75 -13.30 9.30
CA THR A 153 16.39 -14.48 9.91
C THR A 153 17.52 -15.04 9.07
N ARG A 154 17.76 -14.48 7.88
CA ARG A 154 18.83 -14.90 6.95
C ARG A 154 20.09 -14.10 7.22
N GLY A 155 21.23 -14.77 7.32
CA GLY A 155 22.53 -14.13 7.54
C GLY A 155 22.87 -13.85 9.00
N GLU A 156 22.31 -14.59 9.96
CA GLU A 156 22.66 -14.43 11.37
C GLU A 156 24.10 -14.77 11.68
N ASN A 157 24.88 -13.72 12.00
CA ASN A 157 25.80 -13.80 13.13
C ASN A 157 24.96 -13.49 14.38
N LYS A 158 24.88 -14.46 15.29
CA LYS A 158 24.17 -14.37 16.57
C LYS A 158 24.48 -13.06 17.32
N GLY A 159 23.46 -12.33 17.69
CA GLY A 159 23.54 -11.32 18.73
C GLY A 159 22.88 -10.00 18.34
N THR A 160 21.62 -9.85 18.64
CA THR A 160 21.10 -8.75 19.48
C THR A 160 19.56 -8.74 19.33
N THR A 161 18.91 -9.18 20.37
CA THR A 161 17.50 -8.95 20.65
C THR A 161 17.29 -7.44 20.79
N THR A 162 16.65 -6.82 19.81
CA THR A 162 16.19 -5.43 19.96
C THR A 162 14.72 -5.44 20.28
N THR A 163 14.44 -5.34 21.53
CA THR A 163 13.13 -5.06 22.12
C THR A 163 12.66 -3.69 21.67
N ALA A 164 11.49 -3.64 21.08
CA ALA A 164 10.76 -2.39 20.86
C ALA A 164 10.30 -1.81 22.22
N PRO A 165 10.30 -0.48 22.40
CA PRO A 165 9.84 0.12 23.65
C PRO A 165 8.32 0.11 23.73
N GLY A 166 7.78 -0.81 24.53
CA GLY A 166 6.42 -0.75 25.02
C GLY A 166 6.37 0.17 26.23
N SER A 167 5.44 1.11 26.22
CA SER A 167 5.12 1.94 27.38
C SER A 167 4.51 1.09 28.49
N ALA A 168 5.23 1.00 29.58
CA ALA A 168 4.79 0.43 30.83
C ALA A 168 3.96 1.44 31.60
N GLN A 169 2.87 1.00 32.18
CA GLN A 169 2.48 1.46 33.52
C GLN A 169 1.79 0.32 34.26
N GLY A 170 2.46 -0.09 35.28
CA GLY A 170 2.06 -1.07 36.23
C GLY A 170 1.29 -0.49 37.39
N SER A 171 0.59 -1.32 38.09
CA SER A 171 0.54 -1.27 39.53
C SER A 171 0.32 -2.66 40.11
N LYS A 172 1.19 -2.96 41.01
CA LYS A 172 1.20 -4.12 41.90
C LYS A 172 0.09 -3.97 42.95
N SER A 173 -0.54 -5.03 43.37
CA SER A 173 -0.33 -5.48 44.73
C SER A 173 -0.83 -6.88 44.98
N ALA A 174 -0.02 -7.60 45.64
CA ALA A 174 -0.15 -8.97 46.12
C ALA A 174 -0.89 -9.03 47.45
N SER A 175 -1.70 -10.06 47.62
CA SER A 175 -1.45 -11.25 48.41
C SER A 175 -1.89 -11.29 49.87
N LYS A 176 -2.36 -12.48 50.16
CA LYS A 176 -2.36 -13.27 51.40
C LYS A 176 -3.53 -13.04 52.35
N ALA A 177 -4.43 -14.00 52.39
CA ALA A 177 -4.42 -15.26 53.07
C ALA A 177 -4.64 -15.19 54.60
N ALA A 178 -5.65 -15.95 54.97
CA ALA A 178 -5.71 -16.80 56.11
C ALA A 178 -6.51 -16.35 57.36
N SER A 179 -7.45 -17.22 57.62
CA SER A 179 -7.80 -17.97 58.82
C SER A 179 -8.94 -17.45 59.66
N GLN A 180 -9.93 -18.35 59.72
CA GLN A 180 -10.92 -18.55 60.79
C GLN A 180 -10.21 -18.93 62.08
N PRO A 181 -10.82 -18.90 63.29
CA PRO A 181 -12.07 -19.63 63.53
C PRO A 181 -13.02 -19.08 64.66
N ASN A 182 -14.26 -19.58 64.60
CA ASN A 182 -15.15 -20.05 65.70
C ASN A 182 -15.40 -19.21 66.96
N LYS A 183 -16.68 -18.96 67.28
CA LYS A 183 -17.55 -19.75 68.23
C LYS A 183 -18.85 -19.01 68.59
N LYS A 184 -19.91 -19.76 68.48
CA LYS A 184 -21.12 -19.88 69.29
C LYS A 184 -21.37 -18.78 70.38
N GLU A 185 -22.56 -18.20 70.39
CA GLU A 185 -23.60 -18.60 71.32
C GLU A 185 -24.87 -17.70 71.29
N HIS A 186 -25.95 -18.39 71.36
CA HIS A 186 -27.26 -18.21 71.96
C HIS A 186 -28.31 -17.21 71.40
N ALA A 187 -29.24 -17.86 70.98
CA ALA A 187 -30.71 -17.90 70.97
C ALA A 187 -31.50 -16.94 71.83
N LYS A 188 -32.66 -16.61 71.26
CA LYS A 188 -33.93 -16.10 71.81
C LYS A 188 -34.12 -14.59 71.75
N THR A 189 -34.85 -14.18 70.78
CA THR A 189 -36.19 -13.63 70.96
C THR A 189 -36.91 -13.59 69.60
N SER A 190 -37.93 -14.38 69.54
CA SER A 190 -38.77 -14.63 68.38
C SER A 190 -39.93 -13.67 68.34
N ALA A 191 -40.36 -13.38 67.12
CA ALA A 191 -41.77 -13.16 66.79
C ALA A 191 -42.29 -11.76 66.49
N SER A 192 -41.47 -10.71 66.41
CA SER A 192 -41.99 -9.43 65.90
C SER A 192 -41.18 -8.85 64.73
N VAL A 193 -40.14 -9.51 64.27
CA VAL A 193 -39.23 -9.03 63.22
C VAL A 193 -39.54 -9.59 61.80
N SER A 194 -40.45 -10.57 61.70
CA SER A 194 -40.66 -11.26 60.43
C SER A 194 -41.46 -10.44 59.39
N GLY A 195 -42.23 -9.48 59.80
CA GLY A 195 -43.00 -8.59 58.91
C GLY A 195 -42.15 -7.46 58.33
N GLU A 196 -41.34 -6.81 59.14
CA GLU A 196 -40.47 -5.72 58.74
C GLU A 196 -39.27 -6.20 57.88
N VAL A 197 -38.71 -7.35 58.18
CA VAL A 197 -37.62 -7.98 57.38
C VAL A 197 -38.11 -8.36 55.99
N LYS A 198 -39.38 -8.84 55.84
CA LYS A 198 -39.97 -9.14 54.54
C LYS A 198 -40.24 -7.89 53.71
N THR A 199 -40.73 -6.81 54.33
CA THR A 199 -40.95 -5.52 53.64
C THR A 199 -39.66 -4.81 53.27
N MET A 200 -38.65 -4.83 54.15
CA MET A 200 -37.28 -4.33 53.81
C MET A 200 -36.64 -5.14 52.68
N SER A 201 -36.80 -6.47 52.68
CA SER A 201 -36.30 -7.31 51.56
C SER A 201 -37.01 -7.01 50.24
N SER A 202 -38.28 -6.70 50.25
CA SER A 202 -39.05 -6.32 49.04
C SER A 202 -38.68 -4.92 48.54
N GLN A 203 -38.55 -3.96 49.44
CA GLN A 203 -38.07 -2.61 49.12
C GLN A 203 -36.64 -2.64 48.54
N GLN A 204 -35.74 -3.44 49.10
CA GLN A 204 -34.38 -3.60 48.58
C GLN A 204 -34.37 -4.20 47.19
N LYS A 205 -35.24 -5.15 46.88
CA LYS A 205 -35.38 -5.69 45.51
C LYS A 205 -35.87 -4.61 44.52
N ILE A 206 -36.80 -3.77 44.93
CA ILE A 206 -37.28 -2.65 44.10
C ILE A 206 -36.15 -1.66 43.83
N VAL A 207 -35.38 -1.23 44.84
CA VAL A 207 -34.23 -0.34 44.68
C VAL A 207 -33.18 -0.94 43.75
N ASN A 208 -32.83 -2.19 43.90
CA ASN A 208 -31.88 -2.88 43.03
C ASN A 208 -32.39 -2.96 41.59
N ALA A 209 -33.68 -3.23 41.40
CA ALA A 209 -34.29 -3.24 40.06
C ALA A 209 -34.27 -1.84 39.42
N GLN A 210 -34.55 -0.78 40.19
CA GLN A 210 -34.47 0.62 39.69
C GLN A 210 -33.04 1.00 39.32
N GLN A 211 -32.01 0.59 40.09
CA GLN A 211 -30.62 0.79 39.76
C GLN A 211 -30.23 0.06 38.49
N SER A 212 -30.68 -1.20 38.31
CA SER A 212 -30.43 -2.00 37.08
C SER A 212 -31.09 -1.34 35.87
N ILE A 213 -32.32 -0.86 35.98
CA ILE A 213 -33.03 -0.13 34.93
C ILE A 213 -32.26 1.16 34.55
N SER A 214 -31.78 1.91 35.55
CA SER A 214 -30.98 3.13 35.30
C SER A 214 -29.68 2.81 34.57
N ALA A 215 -28.99 1.75 34.94
CA ALA A 215 -27.78 1.31 34.25
C ALA A 215 -28.07 0.91 32.79
N LEU A 216 -29.17 0.20 32.51
CA LEU A 216 -29.59 -0.15 31.15
C LEU A 216 -29.93 1.12 30.31
N TYR A 217 -30.58 2.12 30.87
CA TYR A 217 -30.79 3.37 30.17
C TYR A 217 -29.47 4.10 29.81
N GLN A 218 -28.47 4.06 30.70
CA GLN A 218 -27.15 4.61 30.39
C GLN A 218 -26.47 3.87 29.26
N GLN A 219 -26.52 2.52 29.23
CA GLN A 219 -26.02 1.71 28.14
C GLN A 219 -26.71 2.03 26.82
N ILE A 220 -28.03 2.13 26.80
CA ILE A 220 -28.80 2.51 25.61
C ILE A 220 -28.34 3.89 25.09
N ALA A 221 -28.19 4.87 25.97
CA ALA A 221 -27.74 6.21 25.58
C ALA A 221 -26.30 6.21 25.01
N GLN A 222 -25.44 5.36 25.53
CA GLN A 222 -24.09 5.18 25.02
C GLN A 222 -24.10 4.53 23.63
N THR A 223 -24.82 3.44 23.46
CA THR A 223 -24.96 2.76 22.16
C THR A 223 -25.56 3.68 21.11
N GLN A 224 -26.54 4.52 21.47
CA GLN A 224 -27.09 5.52 20.55
C GLN A 224 -26.05 6.55 20.08
N ARG A 225 -25.14 6.99 20.97
CA ARG A 225 -24.04 7.90 20.58
C ARG A 225 -23.05 7.20 19.64
N GLU A 226 -22.73 5.94 19.89
CA GLU A 226 -21.87 5.14 19.03
C GLU A 226 -22.48 4.96 17.64
N ILE A 227 -23.78 4.64 17.55
CA ILE A 227 -24.51 4.56 16.28
C ILE A 227 -24.47 5.91 15.53
N ALA A 228 -24.70 7.02 16.21
CA ALA A 228 -24.64 8.34 15.59
C ALA A 228 -23.23 8.66 15.04
N SER A 229 -22.18 8.26 15.75
CA SER A 229 -20.79 8.40 15.30
C SER A 229 -20.52 7.57 14.04
N GLU A 230 -20.97 6.32 14.00
CA GLU A 230 -20.81 5.47 12.81
C GLU A 230 -21.61 6.00 11.62
N GLN A 231 -22.81 6.53 11.84
CA GLN A 231 -23.59 7.19 10.79
C GLN A 231 -22.85 8.38 10.17
N GLN A 232 -22.18 9.20 10.99
CA GLN A 232 -21.35 10.30 10.46
C GLN A 232 -20.18 9.79 9.62
N LYS A 233 -19.52 8.69 10.01
CA LYS A 233 -18.46 8.06 9.20
C LYS A 233 -18.99 7.55 7.86
N ILE A 234 -20.17 6.96 7.84
CA ILE A 234 -20.82 6.49 6.60
C ILE A 234 -21.07 7.68 5.66
N VAL A 235 -21.60 8.80 6.16
CA VAL A 235 -21.83 10.00 5.35
C VAL A 235 -20.52 10.54 4.77
N ALA A 236 -19.46 10.61 5.56
CA ALA A 236 -18.15 11.05 5.09
C ALA A 236 -17.57 10.11 4.01
N ALA A 237 -17.72 8.79 4.17
CA ALA A 237 -17.32 7.81 3.17
C ALA A 237 -18.13 7.97 1.86
N GLN A 238 -19.42 8.20 1.93
CA GLN A 238 -20.26 8.44 0.75
C GLN A 238 -19.83 9.70 -0.01
N GLN A 239 -19.49 10.78 0.70
CA GLN A 239 -18.94 12.00 0.07
C GLN A 239 -17.60 11.72 -0.63
N SER A 240 -16.72 10.94 -0.01
CA SER A 240 -15.45 10.54 -0.61
C SER A 240 -15.64 9.70 -1.87
N ILE A 241 -16.59 8.78 -1.87
CA ILE A 241 -16.97 7.98 -3.05
C ILE A 241 -17.45 8.88 -4.20
N ALA A 242 -18.29 9.89 -3.90
CA ALA A 242 -18.77 10.82 -4.92
C ALA A 242 -17.62 11.61 -5.58
N VAL A 243 -16.62 12.03 -4.80
CA VAL A 243 -15.41 12.70 -5.33
C VAL A 243 -14.60 11.76 -6.21
N ILE A 244 -14.41 10.51 -5.80
CA ILE A 244 -13.70 9.51 -6.59
C ILE A 244 -14.43 9.24 -7.91
N GLN A 245 -15.74 9.09 -7.90
CA GLN A 245 -16.55 8.89 -9.11
C GLN A 245 -16.41 10.05 -10.08
N LYS A 246 -16.42 11.29 -9.60
CA LYS A 246 -16.19 12.49 -10.41
C LYS A 246 -14.81 12.48 -11.06
N ASN A 247 -13.76 12.15 -10.30
CA ASN A 247 -12.40 12.07 -10.80
C ASN A 247 -12.22 10.95 -11.84
N LEU A 248 -12.87 9.80 -11.62
CA LEU A 248 -12.88 8.68 -12.57
C LEU A 248 -13.52 9.08 -13.90
N THR A 249 -14.65 9.77 -13.87
CA THR A 249 -15.33 10.27 -15.09
C THR A 249 -14.42 11.23 -15.86
N ALA A 250 -13.74 12.16 -15.18
CA ALA A 250 -12.80 13.08 -15.81
C ALA A 250 -11.59 12.35 -16.42
N ALA A 251 -11.08 11.33 -15.77
CA ALA A 251 -10.00 10.50 -16.29
C ALA A 251 -10.43 9.70 -17.54
N GLN A 252 -11.65 9.14 -17.55
CA GLN A 252 -12.22 8.44 -18.71
C GLN A 252 -12.35 9.40 -19.91
N GLN A 253 -12.82 10.62 -19.70
CA GLN A 253 -12.90 11.62 -20.77
C GLN A 253 -11.51 11.97 -21.34
N SER A 254 -10.50 12.06 -20.48
CA SER A 254 -9.10 12.30 -20.89
C SER A 254 -8.56 11.14 -21.73
N VAL A 255 -8.85 9.90 -21.38
CA VAL A 255 -8.46 8.71 -22.14
C VAL A 255 -9.10 8.72 -23.54
N VAL A 256 -10.39 9.07 -23.66
CA VAL A 256 -11.07 9.19 -24.94
C VAL A 256 -10.42 10.25 -25.83
N ALA A 257 -10.07 11.40 -25.25
CA ALA A 257 -9.39 12.48 -25.99
C ALA A 257 -8.00 12.06 -26.50
N ILE A 258 -7.24 11.33 -25.68
CA ILE A 258 -5.92 10.78 -26.08
C ILE A 258 -6.09 9.76 -27.21
N HIS A 259 -7.08 8.87 -27.11
CA HIS A 259 -7.35 7.86 -28.15
C HIS A 259 -7.70 8.51 -29.50
N LYS A 260 -8.52 9.57 -29.48
CA LYS A 260 -8.81 10.35 -30.68
C LYS A 260 -7.54 10.95 -31.30
N LYS A 261 -6.67 11.59 -30.51
CA LYS A 261 -5.41 12.13 -31.00
C LYS A 261 -4.48 11.06 -31.60
N ALA A 262 -4.43 9.88 -31.00
CA ALA A 262 -3.67 8.75 -31.52
C ALA A 262 -4.21 8.28 -32.90
N THR A 263 -5.53 8.21 -33.05
CA THR A 263 -6.18 7.86 -34.32
C THR A 263 -5.89 8.89 -35.41
N ASP A 264 -5.97 10.18 -35.09
CA ASP A 264 -5.66 11.27 -36.03
C ASP A 264 -4.17 11.24 -36.48
N ALA A 265 -3.27 10.93 -35.55
CA ALA A 265 -1.85 10.74 -35.85
C ALA A 265 -1.60 9.53 -36.77
N GLN A 266 -2.26 8.41 -36.53
CA GLN A 266 -2.18 7.23 -37.40
C GLN A 266 -2.67 7.55 -38.82
N GLN A 267 -3.76 8.28 -38.95
CA GLN A 267 -4.26 8.70 -40.26
C GLN A 267 -3.28 9.59 -41.01
N SER A 268 -2.60 10.50 -40.26
CA SER A 268 -1.55 11.35 -40.81
C SER A 268 -0.34 10.53 -41.30
N ILE A 269 0.07 9.52 -40.57
CA ILE A 269 1.14 8.58 -40.97
C ILE A 269 0.79 7.88 -42.27
N VAL A 270 -0.42 7.33 -42.39
CA VAL A 270 -0.89 6.68 -43.62
C VAL A 270 -0.81 7.63 -44.80
N THR A 271 -1.25 8.89 -44.66
CA THR A 271 -1.18 9.89 -45.70
C THR A 271 0.28 10.20 -46.12
N ILE A 272 1.20 10.28 -45.18
CA ILE A 272 2.63 10.46 -45.47
C ILE A 272 3.19 9.26 -46.22
N GLN A 273 2.88 8.04 -45.80
CA GLN A 273 3.31 6.81 -46.49
C GLN A 273 2.85 6.77 -47.94
N GLN A 274 1.62 7.19 -48.23
CA GLN A 274 1.10 7.28 -49.60
C GLN A 274 1.89 8.31 -50.43
N LYS A 275 2.22 9.47 -49.85
CA LYS A 275 3.05 10.48 -50.55
C LYS A 275 4.46 9.96 -50.84
N ILE A 276 5.07 9.23 -49.88
CA ILE A 276 6.39 8.60 -50.07
C ILE A 276 6.32 7.57 -51.21
N ALA A 277 5.34 6.70 -51.22
CA ALA A 277 5.17 5.72 -52.29
C ALA A 277 5.03 6.36 -53.68
N ALA A 278 4.25 7.44 -53.78
CA ALA A 278 4.12 8.22 -55.02
C ALA A 278 5.44 8.87 -55.47
N ALA A 279 6.22 9.39 -54.53
CA ALA A 279 7.56 9.93 -54.78
C ALA A 279 8.54 8.86 -55.28
N GLN A 280 8.54 7.69 -54.65
CA GLN A 280 9.37 6.54 -55.09
C GLN A 280 9.05 6.12 -56.53
N GLN A 281 7.75 6.08 -56.90
CA GLN A 281 7.36 5.79 -58.29
C GLN A 281 7.88 6.83 -59.29
N LYS A 282 7.88 8.13 -58.91
CA LYS A 282 8.45 9.18 -59.76
C LYS A 282 9.96 9.01 -59.94
N ILE A 283 10.67 8.67 -58.83
CA ILE A 283 12.11 8.41 -58.87
C ILE A 283 12.44 7.22 -59.80
N ALA A 284 11.68 6.12 -59.67
CA ALA A 284 11.88 4.96 -60.56
C ALA A 284 11.71 5.30 -62.04
N LYS A 285 10.70 6.14 -62.41
CA LYS A 285 10.51 6.60 -63.80
C LYS A 285 11.69 7.46 -64.28
N ILE A 286 12.26 8.31 -63.41
CA ILE A 286 13.44 9.13 -63.75
C ILE A 286 14.66 8.24 -63.95
N GLN A 287 14.90 7.27 -63.06
CA GLN A 287 15.97 6.30 -63.21
C GLN A 287 15.90 5.51 -64.52
N GLN A 288 14.71 5.10 -64.93
CA GLN A 288 14.49 4.42 -66.18
C GLN A 288 14.85 5.32 -67.39
N LYS A 289 14.48 6.62 -67.34
CA LYS A 289 14.86 7.59 -68.39
C LYS A 289 16.36 7.80 -68.48
N ILE A 290 17.02 7.88 -67.29
CA ILE A 290 18.49 8.01 -67.22
C ILE A 290 19.18 6.79 -67.83
N ALA A 291 18.72 5.57 -67.52
CA ALA A 291 19.25 4.35 -68.08
C ALA A 291 19.12 4.28 -69.62
N SER A 292 17.97 4.70 -70.14
CA SER A 292 17.72 4.77 -71.58
C SER A 292 18.67 5.80 -72.28
N ALA A 293 18.84 6.97 -71.66
CA ALA A 293 19.77 7.98 -72.19
C ALA A 293 21.23 7.55 -72.16
N GLN A 294 21.69 6.84 -71.09
CA GLN A 294 23.03 6.26 -71.01
C GLN A 294 23.24 5.21 -72.11
N GLN A 295 22.24 4.39 -72.39
CA GLN A 295 22.29 3.40 -73.46
C GLN A 295 22.48 4.06 -74.85
N THR A 296 21.74 5.14 -75.09
CA THR A 296 21.87 5.94 -76.34
C THR A 296 23.27 6.53 -76.45
N VAL A 297 23.80 7.11 -75.39
CA VAL A 297 25.21 7.65 -75.38
C VAL A 297 26.23 6.57 -75.65
N THR A 298 26.12 5.40 -75.03
CA THR A 298 27.03 4.29 -75.23
C THR A 298 26.98 3.77 -76.69
N SER A 299 25.79 3.66 -77.28
CA SER A 299 25.63 3.26 -78.71
C SER A 299 26.29 4.30 -79.64
N ALA A 300 26.09 5.61 -79.42
CA ALA A 300 26.71 6.65 -80.24
C ALA A 300 28.26 6.66 -80.08
N GLN A 301 28.79 6.39 -78.89
CA GLN A 301 30.23 6.29 -78.68
C GLN A 301 30.81 5.06 -79.43
N GLN A 302 30.10 3.93 -79.47
CA GLN A 302 30.52 2.78 -80.24
C GLN A 302 30.50 3.03 -81.74
N GLU A 303 29.52 3.74 -82.24
CA GLU A 303 29.38 4.13 -83.65
C GLU A 303 30.59 5.06 -84.05
N ILE A 304 30.91 6.06 -83.26
CA ILE A 304 32.09 6.93 -83.50
C ILE A 304 33.39 6.10 -83.51
N LEU A 305 33.55 5.19 -82.59
CA LEU A 305 34.74 4.33 -82.53
C LEU A 305 34.86 3.40 -83.73
N SER A 306 33.74 2.97 -84.32
CA SER A 306 33.73 2.11 -85.51
C SER A 306 33.98 2.89 -86.81
N THR A 307 33.64 4.17 -86.88
CA THR A 307 33.81 5.03 -88.05
C THR A 307 35.25 5.57 -88.14
N ASN A 308 36.02 5.60 -87.04
CA ASN A 308 37.39 6.06 -86.99
C ASN A 308 38.43 4.92 -87.12
N ARG A 309 38.04 3.69 -87.49
CA ARG A 309 38.89 2.59 -87.89
C ARG A 309 38.83 2.39 -89.41
#